data_7709788d3768d443fe04307bd6d6c96a
#
_entry.id   7709788d3768d443fe04307bd6d6c96a
#
_cell.length_a   1.000
_cell.length_b   1.000
_cell.length_c   1.000
_cell.angle_alpha   90.00
_cell.angle_beta   90.00
_cell.angle_gamma   90.00
#
_symmetry.space_group_name_H-M   'P 1'
#
loop_
_entity.id
_entity.type
_entity.pdbx_description
1 polymer ?
#
loop_
_entity_poly.entity_id
_entity_poly.type
_entity_poly.pdbx_seq_one_letter_code
_entity_poly.pdbx_strand_id
1 'polypeptide(L)' 'PRSLEAAEAARDKYRNGSIPLEDVLAAEVEVLDVRHERIEAQIEVDRARVDLAYLGGI' A
#
# COMPACT_ATOMS: atom_id res chain seq x y z
N PRO A 1 6.36 3.81 6.64
CA PRO A 1 5.19 4.62 6.28
C PRO A 1 4.15 4.63 7.40
N ARG A 2 3.40 5.71 7.48
CA ARG A 2 2.41 5.91 8.55
C ARG A 2 1.34 4.84 8.57
N SER A 3 0.94 4.32 7.41
CA SER A 3 -0.08 3.27 7.32
C SER A 3 0.37 1.98 7.97
N LEU A 4 1.63 1.59 7.78
CA LEU A 4 2.19 0.40 8.40
C LEU A 4 2.31 0.57 9.91
N GLU A 5 2.79 1.71 10.38
CA GLU A 5 2.87 2.02 11.80
C GLU A 5 1.49 2.03 12.45
N ALA A 6 0.49 2.59 11.76
CA ALA A 6 -0.88 2.58 12.24
C ALA A 6 -1.46 1.17 12.35
N ALA A 7 -1.16 0.30 11.38
CA ALA A 7 -1.60 -1.10 11.43
C ALA A 7 -0.94 -1.86 12.58
N GLU A 8 0.35 -1.66 12.81
CA GLU A 8 1.07 -2.27 13.94
C GLU A 8 0.51 -1.80 15.27
N ALA A 9 0.27 -0.50 15.41
CA ALA A 9 -0.33 0.07 16.62
C ALA A 9 -1.74 -0.49 16.86
N ALA A 10 -2.55 -0.64 15.80
CA ALA A 10 -3.88 -1.22 15.91
C ALA A 10 -3.83 -2.69 16.37
N ARG A 11 -2.88 -3.47 15.85
CA ARG A 11 -2.68 -4.86 16.30
C ARG A 11 -2.34 -4.93 17.79
N ASP A 12 -1.45 -4.06 18.26
CA ASP A 12 -1.06 -4.00 19.65
C ASP A 12 -2.25 -3.65 20.55
N LYS A 13 -3.05 -2.67 20.14
CA LYS A 13 -4.28 -2.30 20.86
C LYS A 13 -5.28 -3.46 20.89
N TYR A 14 -5.41 -4.19 19.80
CA TYR A 14 -6.29 -5.35 19.75
C TYR A 14 -5.83 -6.43 20.73
N ARG A 15 -4.53 -6.75 20.77
CA ARG A 15 -3.96 -7.71 21.71
C ARG A 15 -4.24 -7.33 23.15
N ASN A 16 -4.24 -6.04 23.45
CA ASN A 16 -4.51 -5.50 24.77
C ASN A 16 -6.03 -5.38 25.07
N GLY A 17 -6.88 -5.71 24.11
CA GLY A 17 -8.32 -5.61 24.26
C GLY A 17 -8.86 -4.18 24.15
N SER A 18 -8.06 -3.22 23.66
CA SER A 18 -8.44 -1.81 23.62
C SER A 18 -9.32 -1.44 22.43
N ILE A 19 -9.25 -2.21 21.33
CA ILE A 19 -10.05 -1.97 20.13
C ILE A 19 -10.60 -3.28 19.59
N PRO A 20 -11.71 -3.24 18.84
CA PRO A 20 -12.28 -4.44 18.22
C PRO A 20 -11.45 -4.88 16.99
N LEU A 21 -11.62 -6.14 16.60
CA LEU A 21 -10.97 -6.71 15.44
C LEU A 21 -11.26 -5.94 14.15
N GLU A 22 -12.45 -5.39 14.01
CA GLU A 22 -12.85 -4.59 12.85
C GLU A 22 -11.90 -3.42 12.60
N ASP A 23 -11.44 -2.76 13.66
CA ASP A 23 -10.53 -1.63 13.56
C ASP A 23 -9.14 -2.09 13.08
N VAL A 24 -8.69 -3.26 13.51
CA VAL A 24 -7.44 -3.86 13.04
C VAL A 24 -7.52 -4.17 11.57
N LEU A 25 -8.62 -4.78 11.14
CA LEU A 25 -8.84 -5.12 9.73
C LEU A 25 -8.91 -3.88 8.85
N ALA A 26 -9.57 -2.83 9.33
CA ALA A 26 -9.63 -1.56 8.60
C ALA A 26 -8.23 -0.96 8.40
N ALA A 27 -7.39 -1.00 9.44
CA ALA A 27 -6.02 -0.50 9.35
C ALA A 27 -5.17 -1.33 8.36
N GLU A 28 -5.35 -2.64 8.34
CA GLU A 28 -4.63 -3.52 7.41
C GLU A 28 -5.07 -3.33 5.96
N VAL A 29 -6.36 -3.12 5.72
CA VAL A 29 -6.89 -2.79 4.40
C VAL A 29 -6.26 -1.49 3.89
N GLU A 30 -6.12 -0.49 4.74
CA GLU A 30 -5.46 0.76 4.37
C GLU A 30 -4.01 0.55 3.93
N VAL A 31 -3.26 -0.32 4.62
CA VAL A 31 -1.89 -0.68 4.21
C VAL A 31 -1.89 -1.31 2.81
N LEU A 32 -2.82 -2.22 2.55
CA LEU A 32 -2.93 -2.88 1.24
C LEU A 32 -3.29 -1.89 0.14
N ASP A 33 -4.18 -0.96 0.41
CA ASP A 33 -4.57 0.08 -0.55
C ASP A 33 -3.37 0.96 -0.94
N VAL A 34 -2.56 1.37 0.03
CA VAL A 34 -1.36 2.16 -0.21
C VAL A 34 -0.35 1.37 -1.06
N ARG A 35 -0.15 0.10 -0.76
CA ARG A 35 0.73 -0.77 -1.55
C ARG A 35 0.23 -0.93 -2.98
N HIS A 36 -1.07 -1.10 -3.14
CA HIS A 36 -1.70 -1.24 -4.44
C HIS A 36 -1.48 0.02 -5.29
N GLU A 37 -1.69 1.20 -4.73
CA GLU A 37 -1.46 2.48 -5.39
C GLU A 37 0.00 2.62 -5.83
N ARG A 38 0.96 2.21 -4.99
CA ARG A 38 2.37 2.25 -5.33
C ARG A 38 2.72 1.34 -6.49
N ILE A 39 2.15 0.14 -6.49
CA ILE A 39 2.38 -0.82 -7.57
C ILE A 39 1.80 -0.28 -8.87
N GLU A 40 0.60 0.26 -8.86
CA GLU A 40 -0.01 0.86 -10.03
C GLU A 40 0.82 2.02 -10.59
N ALA A 41 1.30 2.91 -9.70
CA ALA A 41 2.15 4.02 -10.10
C ALA A 41 3.45 3.54 -10.73
N GLN A 42 4.07 2.49 -10.19
CA GLN A 42 5.29 1.91 -10.73
C GLN A 42 5.06 1.27 -12.08
N ILE A 43 3.94 0.60 -12.27
CA ILE A 43 3.57 0.02 -13.56
C ILE A 43 3.42 1.11 -14.62
N GLU A 44 2.77 2.22 -14.28
CA GLU A 44 2.62 3.34 -15.21
C GLU A 44 3.97 3.93 -15.61
N VAL A 45 4.88 4.10 -14.67
CA VAL A 45 6.23 4.59 -14.95
C VAL A 45 6.98 3.62 -15.86
N ASP A 46 6.93 2.33 -15.55
CA ASP A 46 7.61 1.30 -16.32
C ASP A 46 7.05 1.20 -17.75
N ARG A 47 5.74 1.30 -17.88
CA ARG A 47 5.07 1.33 -19.19
C ARG A 47 5.51 2.52 -20.01
N ALA A 48 5.56 3.71 -19.40
CA ALA A 48 6.04 4.91 -20.09
C ALA A 48 7.49 4.78 -20.55
N ARG A 49 8.35 4.17 -19.73
CA ARG A 49 9.75 3.91 -20.09
C ARG A 49 9.87 2.96 -21.28
N VAL A 50 9.08 1.89 -21.28
CA VAL A 50 9.06 0.92 -22.38
C VAL A 50 8.59 1.59 -23.66
N ASP A 51 7.53 2.36 -23.60
CA ASP A 51 7.00 3.09 -24.75
C ASP A 51 8.02 4.06 -25.32
N LEU A 52 8.70 4.83 -24.48
CA LEU A 52 9.73 5.75 -24.92
C LEU A 52 10.92 5.02 -25.53
N ALA A 53 11.36 3.93 -24.93
CA ALA A 53 12.46 3.13 -25.46
C ALA A 53 12.11 2.53 -26.83
N TYR A 54 10.88 2.05 -26.96
CA TYR A 54 10.40 1.45 -28.20
C TYR A 54 10.27 2.50 -29.31
N LEU A 55 9.64 3.62 -29.02
CA LEU A 55 9.48 4.72 -29.97
C LEU A 55 10.82 5.40 -30.30
N GLY A 56 11.67 5.55 -29.30
CA GLY A 56 12.99 6.13 -29.47
C GLY A 56 13.96 5.27 -30.26
N GLY A 57 13.69 3.97 -30.34
CA GLY A 57 14.48 3.03 -31.12
C GLY A 57 14.15 3.00 -32.61
N ILE A 58 13.09 3.68 -32.99
CA ILE A 58 12.67 3.80 -34.38
C ILE A 58 13.30 5.04 -35.02
#